data_d8926a501de3de33816943f25f321c89
#
_entry.id   d8926a501de3de33816943f25f321c89
#
_cell.length_a   1.000
_cell.length_b   1.000
_cell.length_c   1.000
_cell.angle_alpha   90.00
_cell.angle_beta   90.00
_cell.angle_gamma   90.00
#
_symmetry.space_group_name_H-M   'P 1'
#
loop_
_entity.id
_entity.type
_entity.pdbx_description
1 polymer ?
#
loop_
_entity_poly.entity_id
_entity_poly.type
_entity_poly.pdbx_seq_one_letter_code
_entity_poly.pdbx_strand_id
1 'polypeptide(L)'
;MNIDKKQYKKYADAHAPKSPIIKDCVRAFLFGGGICIFAQALTSAFLAFLDVSKETAGTLTSISLIFIAVTLTALGIFDKLAKHAGAGTLVPITGFANAVVSPAIDSKAEGFVLGVGSKIFTVAGPVLLYAMLSGGICGVLYYLYLLIF
;
A
#
# COMPACT_ATOMS: atom_id res chain seq x y z
N MET A 1 -28.01 11.15 -27.42
CA MET A 1 -28.49 11.87 -26.24
C MET A 1 -27.36 12.78 -25.77
N ASN A 2 -27.35 14.06 -26.17
CA ASN A 2 -26.33 15.03 -25.78
C ASN A 2 -26.69 15.55 -24.37
N ILE A 3 -26.13 14.95 -23.35
CA ILE A 3 -26.27 15.44 -21.96
C ILE A 3 -25.25 16.56 -21.78
N ASP A 4 -25.71 17.76 -21.50
CA ASP A 4 -24.82 18.91 -21.20
C ASP A 4 -23.95 18.58 -20.01
N LYS A 5 -22.64 18.80 -20.13
CA LYS A 5 -21.65 18.52 -19.05
C LYS A 5 -22.01 19.17 -17.72
N LYS A 6 -22.68 20.34 -17.76
CA LYS A 6 -23.16 21.02 -16.54
C LYS A 6 -24.33 20.29 -15.86
N GLN A 7 -25.25 19.72 -16.65
CA GLN A 7 -26.37 18.95 -16.11
C GLN A 7 -25.89 17.62 -15.54
N TYR A 8 -24.95 16.94 -16.23
CA TYR A 8 -24.34 15.71 -15.73
C TYR A 8 -23.62 15.94 -14.40
N LYS A 9 -22.82 17.02 -14.30
CA LYS A 9 -22.11 17.36 -13.06
C LYS A 9 -23.09 17.61 -11.90
N LYS A 10 -24.16 18.39 -12.12
CA LYS A 10 -25.20 18.61 -11.10
C LYS A 10 -25.88 17.33 -10.66
N TYR A 11 -26.17 16.43 -11.60
CA TYR A 11 -26.78 15.13 -11.29
C TYR A 11 -25.81 14.24 -10.50
N ALA A 12 -24.57 14.16 -10.92
CA ALA A 12 -23.52 13.40 -10.24
C ALA A 12 -23.26 13.92 -8.81
N ASP A 13 -23.16 15.23 -8.61
CA ASP A 13 -22.94 15.87 -7.30
C ASP A 13 -24.13 15.67 -6.35
N ALA A 14 -25.36 15.57 -6.91
CA ALA A 14 -26.57 15.32 -6.10
C ALA A 14 -26.72 13.86 -5.66
N HIS A 15 -26.18 12.91 -6.43
CA HIS A 15 -26.30 11.46 -6.18
C HIS A 15 -25.02 10.83 -5.66
N ALA A 16 -23.89 11.54 -5.68
CA ALA A 16 -22.64 11.06 -5.11
C ALA A 16 -22.75 10.96 -3.58
N PRO A 17 -22.44 9.81 -2.98
CA PRO A 17 -22.44 9.67 -1.53
C PRO A 17 -21.36 10.60 -0.93
N LYS A 18 -21.77 11.47 0.00
CA LYS A 18 -20.86 12.35 0.72
C LYS A 18 -20.11 11.51 1.77
N SER A 19 -18.81 11.37 1.59
CA SER A 19 -17.95 10.70 2.59
C SER A 19 -17.81 11.57 3.84
N PRO A 20 -18.03 11.04 5.05
CA PRO A 20 -17.80 11.76 6.30
C PRO A 20 -16.29 11.85 6.60
N ILE A 21 -15.62 12.84 5.99
CA ILE A 21 -14.16 13.00 5.97
C ILE A 21 -13.53 12.84 7.36
N ILE A 22 -14.07 13.51 8.39
CA ILE A 22 -13.51 13.45 9.75
C ILE A 22 -13.54 12.03 10.31
N LYS A 23 -14.67 11.34 10.15
CA LYS A 23 -14.84 9.96 10.63
C LYS A 23 -13.90 8.99 9.91
N ASP A 24 -13.73 9.17 8.61
CA ASP A 24 -12.86 8.33 7.78
C ASP A 24 -11.39 8.61 8.09
N CYS A 25 -11.00 9.88 8.36
CA CYS A 25 -9.65 10.23 8.82
C CYS A 25 -9.32 9.60 10.18
N VAL A 26 -10.24 9.67 11.15
CA VAL A 26 -10.04 9.06 12.48
C VAL A 26 -9.89 7.54 12.36
N ARG A 27 -10.73 6.88 11.56
CA ARG A 27 -10.62 5.45 11.32
C ARG A 27 -9.28 5.09 10.67
N ALA A 28 -8.89 5.82 9.62
CA ALA A 28 -7.62 5.61 8.94
C ALA A 28 -6.43 5.77 9.89
N PHE A 29 -6.46 6.77 10.76
CA PHE A 29 -5.44 7.00 11.79
C PHE A 29 -5.35 5.84 12.79
N LEU A 30 -6.48 5.38 13.31
CA LEU A 30 -6.51 4.29 14.30
C LEU A 30 -6.03 2.97 13.68
N PHE A 31 -6.51 2.61 12.49
CA PHE A 31 -6.08 1.38 11.82
C PHE A 31 -4.62 1.44 11.37
N GLY A 32 -4.20 2.53 10.73
CA GLY A 32 -2.82 2.71 10.29
C GLY A 32 -1.85 2.74 11.47
N GLY A 33 -2.21 3.49 12.54
CA GLY A 33 -1.46 3.52 13.79
C GLY A 33 -1.36 2.15 14.46
N GLY A 34 -2.45 1.38 14.48
CA GLY A 34 -2.47 0.01 14.99
C GLY A 34 -1.50 -0.92 14.24
N ILE A 35 -1.47 -0.83 12.91
CA ILE A 35 -0.51 -1.59 12.09
C ILE A 35 0.93 -1.17 12.40
N CYS A 36 1.19 0.13 12.58
CA CYS A 36 2.52 0.62 12.94
C CYS A 36 2.97 0.14 14.33
N ILE A 37 2.06 0.13 15.32
CA ILE A 37 2.36 -0.40 16.66
C ILE A 37 2.68 -1.89 16.58
N PHE A 38 1.90 -2.65 15.83
CA PHE A 38 2.14 -4.07 15.61
C PHE A 38 3.50 -4.32 14.91
N ALA A 39 3.83 -3.54 13.87
CA ALA A 39 5.12 -3.60 13.20
C ALA A 39 6.28 -3.31 14.15
N GLN A 40 6.14 -2.28 15.00
CA GLN A 40 7.16 -1.93 15.99
C GLN A 40 7.34 -3.04 17.05
N ALA A 41 6.25 -3.65 17.49
CA ALA A 41 6.29 -4.77 18.41
C ALA A 41 7.04 -5.98 17.80
N LEU A 42 6.78 -6.29 16.52
CA LEU A 42 7.52 -7.33 15.78
C LEU A 42 9.01 -7.01 15.68
N THR A 43 9.35 -5.78 15.32
CA THR A 43 10.75 -5.34 15.22
C THR A 43 11.47 -5.49 16.59
N SER A 44 10.82 -5.06 17.67
CA SER A 44 11.35 -5.19 19.02
C SER A 44 11.52 -6.67 19.43
N ALA A 45 10.58 -7.53 19.05
CA ALA A 45 10.67 -8.96 19.29
C ALA A 45 11.86 -9.57 18.53
N PHE A 46 12.04 -9.24 17.24
CA PHE A 46 13.19 -9.75 16.47
C PHE A 46 14.53 -9.28 17.04
N LEU A 47 14.63 -8.05 17.52
CA LEU A 47 15.83 -7.54 18.19
C LEU A 47 16.10 -8.26 19.51
N ALA A 48 15.06 -8.61 20.26
CA ALA A 48 15.21 -9.26 21.57
C ALA A 48 15.53 -10.75 21.46
N PHE A 49 14.97 -11.46 20.47
CA PHE A 49 15.07 -12.92 20.37
C PHE A 49 16.13 -13.43 19.40
N LEU A 50 16.49 -12.65 18.35
CA LEU A 50 17.37 -13.12 17.29
C LEU A 50 18.78 -12.50 17.32
N ASP A 51 19.03 -11.51 18.19
CA ASP A 51 20.32 -10.80 18.31
C ASP A 51 20.84 -10.31 16.95
N VAL A 52 19.93 -9.77 16.12
CA VAL A 52 20.22 -9.28 14.79
C VAL A 52 20.39 -7.76 14.76
N SER A 53 21.02 -7.22 13.72
CA SER A 53 21.13 -5.77 13.54
C SER A 53 19.75 -5.13 13.35
N LYS A 54 19.61 -3.84 13.67
CA LYS A 54 18.37 -3.07 13.50
C LYS A 54 17.84 -3.09 12.06
N GLU A 55 18.75 -3.07 11.07
CA GLU A 55 18.41 -3.15 9.65
C GLU A 55 17.81 -4.51 9.28
N THR A 56 18.43 -5.58 9.77
CA THR A 56 17.94 -6.95 9.56
C THR A 56 16.58 -7.16 10.23
N ALA A 57 16.39 -6.66 11.46
CA ALA A 57 15.10 -6.72 12.14
C ALA A 57 14.00 -5.97 11.38
N GLY A 58 14.29 -4.79 10.81
CA GLY A 58 13.38 -4.05 9.95
C GLY A 58 12.98 -4.82 8.68
N THR A 59 13.95 -5.49 8.05
CA THR A 59 13.71 -6.34 6.87
C THR A 59 12.83 -7.53 7.22
N LEU A 60 13.10 -8.23 8.33
CA LEU A 60 12.29 -9.35 8.80
C LEU A 60 10.86 -8.92 9.14
N THR A 61 10.70 -7.76 9.76
CA THR A 61 9.38 -7.18 10.04
C THR A 61 8.61 -6.92 8.74
N SER A 62 9.25 -6.32 7.74
CA SER A 62 8.63 -6.05 6.44
C SER A 62 8.18 -7.35 5.75
N ILE A 63 9.02 -8.37 5.73
CA ILE A 63 8.69 -9.69 5.15
C ILE A 63 7.51 -10.31 5.89
N SER A 64 7.50 -10.27 7.22
CA SER A 64 6.42 -10.80 8.05
C SER A 64 5.10 -10.10 7.79
N LEU A 65 5.10 -8.76 7.69
CA LEU A 65 3.90 -7.97 7.38
C LEU A 65 3.37 -8.26 5.97
N ILE A 66 4.26 -8.38 4.98
CA ILE A 66 3.88 -8.75 3.61
C ILE A 66 3.25 -10.13 3.61
N PHE A 67 3.85 -11.11 4.28
CA PHE A 67 3.32 -12.47 4.36
C PHE A 67 1.92 -12.51 4.99
N ILE A 68 1.72 -11.78 6.09
CA ILE A 68 0.40 -11.66 6.74
C ILE A 68 -0.62 -11.01 5.78
N ALA A 69 -0.25 -9.92 5.12
CA ALA A 69 -1.14 -9.22 4.19
C ALA A 69 -1.54 -10.09 3.00
N VAL A 70 -0.59 -10.79 2.39
CA VAL A 70 -0.82 -11.72 1.28
C VAL A 70 -1.76 -12.85 1.71
N THR A 71 -1.54 -13.42 2.89
CA THR A 71 -2.40 -14.49 3.44
C THR A 71 -3.82 -13.99 3.69
N LEU A 72 -3.99 -12.82 4.30
CA LEU A 72 -5.31 -12.20 4.53
C LEU A 72 -6.01 -11.86 3.22
N THR A 73 -5.26 -11.44 2.19
CA THR A 73 -5.80 -11.18 0.85
C THR A 73 -6.27 -12.47 0.19
N ALA A 74 -5.48 -13.52 0.25
CA ALA A 74 -5.84 -14.84 -0.31
C ALA A 74 -7.09 -15.44 0.35
N LEU A 75 -7.30 -15.16 1.64
CA LEU A 75 -8.50 -15.59 2.38
C LEU A 75 -9.72 -14.66 2.18
N GLY A 76 -9.59 -13.57 1.43
CA GLY A 76 -10.66 -12.57 1.23
C GLY A 76 -11.04 -11.79 2.49
N ILE A 77 -10.16 -11.78 3.51
CA ILE A 77 -10.37 -11.08 4.77
C ILE A 77 -9.90 -9.63 4.67
N PHE A 78 -8.83 -9.39 3.92
CA PHE A 78 -8.22 -8.05 3.79
C PHE A 78 -9.21 -7.01 3.27
N ASP A 79 -10.04 -7.35 2.30
CA ASP A 79 -11.07 -6.45 1.75
C ASP A 79 -12.09 -5.99 2.80
N LYS A 80 -12.51 -6.90 3.68
CA LYS A 80 -13.44 -6.57 4.78
C LYS A 80 -12.78 -5.60 5.76
N LEU A 81 -11.50 -5.80 6.05
CA LEU A 81 -10.73 -4.92 6.90
C LEU A 81 -10.55 -3.54 6.24
N ALA A 82 -10.18 -3.50 4.96
CA ALA A 82 -9.96 -2.29 4.20
C ALA A 82 -11.22 -1.41 4.08
N LYS A 83 -12.40 -2.00 3.94
CA LYS A 83 -13.68 -1.28 3.94
C LYS A 83 -13.92 -0.47 5.22
N HIS A 84 -13.45 -0.96 6.36
CA HIS A 84 -13.60 -0.26 7.65
C HIS A 84 -12.44 0.69 7.94
N ALA A 85 -11.24 0.31 7.54
CA ALA A 85 -10.01 1.05 7.81
C ALA A 85 -9.76 2.19 6.81
N GLY A 86 -10.35 2.12 5.61
CA GLY A 86 -10.14 3.12 4.57
C GLY A 86 -8.65 3.29 4.22
N ALA A 87 -8.18 4.54 4.14
CA ALA A 87 -6.79 4.85 3.82
C ALA A 87 -5.76 4.32 4.83
N GLY A 88 -6.17 3.91 6.04
CA GLY A 88 -5.27 3.38 7.06
C GLY A 88 -4.58 2.07 6.68
N THR A 89 -5.15 1.29 5.77
CA THR A 89 -4.53 0.08 5.23
C THR A 89 -3.67 0.34 4.00
N LEU A 90 -3.78 1.50 3.36
CA LEU A 90 -3.05 1.83 2.13
C LEU A 90 -1.62 2.31 2.39
N VAL A 91 -1.42 3.04 3.49
CA VAL A 91 -0.12 3.65 3.83
C VAL A 91 0.95 2.62 4.21
N PRO A 92 0.66 1.59 5.02
CA PRO A 92 1.64 0.56 5.35
C PRO A 92 1.95 -0.36 4.15
N ILE A 93 3.10 -1.06 4.23
CA ILE A 93 3.54 -2.04 3.23
C ILE A 93 2.49 -3.13 2.94
N THR A 94 1.58 -3.38 3.88
CA THR A 94 0.46 -4.31 3.78
C THR A 94 -0.53 -3.94 2.67
N GLY A 95 -0.79 -2.65 2.48
CA GLY A 95 -1.66 -2.16 1.39
C GLY A 95 -1.05 -2.38 0.01
N PHE A 96 0.25 -2.14 -0.12
CA PHE A 96 0.96 -2.42 -1.36
C PHE A 96 0.98 -3.92 -1.67
N ALA A 97 1.23 -4.77 -0.67
CA ALA A 97 1.17 -6.23 -0.83
C ALA A 97 -0.21 -6.70 -1.31
N ASN A 98 -1.29 -6.18 -0.73
CA ASN A 98 -2.66 -6.46 -1.19
C ASN A 98 -2.89 -5.99 -2.64
N ALA A 99 -2.48 -4.78 -2.98
CA ALA A 99 -2.66 -4.20 -4.31
C ALA A 99 -1.95 -5.01 -5.42
N VAL A 100 -0.81 -5.63 -5.09
CA VAL A 100 -0.06 -6.49 -6.02
C VAL A 100 -0.68 -7.89 -6.12
N VAL A 101 -1.08 -8.47 -4.99
CA VAL A 101 -1.51 -9.88 -4.93
C VAL A 101 -2.96 -10.06 -5.37
N SER A 102 -3.87 -9.14 -5.09
CA SER A 102 -5.29 -9.28 -5.45
C SER A 102 -5.49 -9.47 -6.95
N PRO A 103 -4.98 -8.60 -7.86
CA PRO A 103 -5.10 -8.83 -9.30
C PRO A 103 -4.38 -10.09 -9.79
N ALA A 104 -3.29 -10.48 -9.12
CA ALA A 104 -2.55 -11.69 -9.45
C ALA A 104 -3.36 -12.96 -9.16
N ILE A 105 -4.11 -12.98 -8.07
CA ILE A 105 -5.02 -14.07 -7.72
C ILE A 105 -6.17 -14.15 -8.73
N ASP A 106 -6.78 -13.03 -9.07
CA ASP A 106 -7.91 -12.95 -10.00
C ASP A 106 -7.51 -13.44 -11.41
N SER A 107 -6.28 -13.14 -11.83
CA SER A 107 -5.76 -13.53 -13.16
C SER A 107 -5.08 -14.90 -13.19
N LYS A 108 -5.17 -15.71 -12.14
CA LYS A 108 -4.57 -17.03 -12.07
C LYS A 108 -5.05 -17.97 -13.19
N ALA A 109 -6.30 -17.82 -13.62
CA ALA A 109 -6.87 -18.62 -14.70
C ALA A 109 -6.22 -18.37 -16.07
N GLU A 110 -5.58 -17.20 -16.27
CA GLU A 110 -4.86 -16.83 -17.49
C GLU A 110 -3.43 -17.38 -17.56
N GLY A 111 -2.99 -18.12 -16.54
CA GLY A 111 -1.66 -18.74 -16.44
C GLY A 111 -0.66 -17.91 -15.64
N PHE A 112 0.51 -18.52 -15.37
CA PHE A 112 1.51 -17.91 -14.48
C PHE A 112 2.23 -16.71 -15.11
N VAL A 113 2.58 -16.78 -16.38
CA VAL A 113 3.38 -15.73 -17.04
C VAL A 113 2.49 -14.56 -17.49
N LEU A 114 1.47 -14.85 -18.30
CA LEU A 114 0.61 -13.84 -18.89
C LEU A 114 -0.47 -13.33 -17.91
N GLY A 115 -0.92 -14.16 -17.01
CA GLY A 115 -1.87 -13.80 -15.95
C GLY A 115 -1.19 -13.23 -14.74
N VAL A 116 -0.69 -14.07 -13.85
CA VAL A 116 -0.14 -13.69 -12.54
C VAL A 116 1.05 -12.74 -12.69
N GLY A 117 2.06 -13.12 -13.49
CA GLY A 117 3.29 -12.33 -13.64
C GLY A 117 3.01 -10.96 -14.24
N SER A 118 2.24 -10.87 -15.32
CA SER A 118 1.93 -9.59 -15.97
C SER A 118 1.17 -8.66 -15.03
N LYS A 119 0.23 -9.16 -14.23
CA LYS A 119 -0.54 -8.34 -13.27
C LYS A 119 0.31 -7.84 -12.11
N ILE A 120 1.22 -8.66 -11.59
CA ILE A 120 2.19 -8.22 -10.59
C ILE A 120 3.01 -7.04 -11.12
N PHE A 121 3.57 -7.17 -12.33
CA PHE A 121 4.37 -6.09 -12.93
C PHE A 121 3.57 -4.87 -13.33
N THR A 122 2.29 -5.01 -13.68
CA THR A 122 1.42 -3.87 -13.98
C THR A 122 1.25 -2.95 -12.76
N VAL A 123 1.20 -3.52 -11.56
CA VAL A 123 1.08 -2.74 -10.31
C VAL A 123 2.45 -2.34 -9.77
N ALA A 124 3.39 -3.29 -9.66
CA ALA A 124 4.70 -3.04 -9.08
C ALA A 124 5.63 -2.23 -10.00
N GLY A 125 5.51 -2.37 -11.32
CA GLY A 125 6.36 -1.70 -12.30
C GLY A 125 6.39 -0.18 -12.17
N PRO A 126 5.27 0.52 -12.24
CA PRO A 126 5.21 1.96 -12.05
C PRO A 126 5.75 2.42 -10.70
N VAL A 127 5.48 1.68 -9.62
CA VAL A 127 5.97 2.02 -8.26
C VAL A 127 7.49 1.95 -8.22
N LEU A 128 8.10 0.88 -8.76
CA LEU A 128 9.55 0.73 -8.84
C LEU A 128 10.18 1.81 -9.70
N LEU A 129 9.59 2.11 -10.87
CA LEU A 129 10.08 3.15 -11.76
C LEU A 129 10.12 4.53 -11.07
N TYR A 130 9.00 4.93 -10.45
CA TYR A 130 8.94 6.22 -9.75
C TYR A 130 9.85 6.26 -8.52
N ALA A 131 9.99 5.16 -7.79
CA ALA A 131 10.91 5.07 -6.66
C ALA A 131 12.37 5.26 -7.11
N MET A 132 12.78 4.61 -8.20
CA MET A 132 14.15 4.76 -8.75
C MET A 132 14.38 6.19 -9.27
N LEU A 133 13.43 6.77 -10.01
CA LEU A 133 13.55 8.14 -10.52
C LEU A 133 13.63 9.16 -9.40
N SER A 134 12.72 9.09 -8.44
CA SER A 134 12.71 10.03 -7.30
C SER A 134 13.95 9.87 -6.43
N GLY A 135 14.37 8.63 -6.16
CA GLY A 135 15.62 8.35 -5.43
C GLY A 135 16.86 8.89 -6.14
N GLY A 136 16.94 8.71 -7.47
CA GLY A 136 18.02 9.28 -8.28
C GLY A 136 18.07 10.80 -8.24
N ILE A 137 16.92 11.45 -8.42
CA ILE A 137 16.82 12.93 -8.33
C ILE A 137 17.23 13.42 -6.94
N CYS A 138 16.69 12.81 -5.88
CA CYS A 138 17.07 13.17 -4.50
C CYS A 138 18.55 12.93 -4.23
N GLY A 139 19.13 11.84 -4.73
CA GLY A 139 20.56 11.55 -4.61
C GLY A 139 21.44 12.62 -5.28
N VAL A 140 21.09 13.03 -6.49
CA VAL A 140 21.81 14.11 -7.20
C VAL A 140 21.69 15.44 -6.44
N LEU A 141 20.49 15.80 -5.99
CA LEU A 141 20.28 17.04 -5.22
C LEU A 141 21.06 17.01 -3.90
N TYR A 142 21.09 15.88 -3.20
CA TYR A 142 21.85 15.71 -1.98
C TYR A 142 23.37 15.81 -2.23
N TYR A 143 23.87 15.22 -3.32
CA TYR A 143 25.27 15.32 -3.71
C TYR A 143 25.67 16.76 -4.02
N LEU A 144 24.84 17.49 -4.79
CA LEU A 144 25.07 18.91 -5.06
C LEU A 144 25.05 19.77 -3.79
N TYR A 145 24.15 19.47 -2.86
CA TYR A 145 24.11 20.14 -1.57
C TYR A 145 25.44 19.96 -0.80
N LEU A 146 25.95 18.74 -0.72
CA LEU A 146 27.25 18.43 -0.06
C LEU A 146 28.47 19.06 -0.76
N LEU A 147 28.35 19.37 -2.06
CA LEU A 147 29.44 19.99 -2.81
C LEU A 147 29.51 21.51 -2.58
N ILE A 148 28.39 22.14 -2.24
CA ILE A 148 28.27 23.60 -2.04
C ILE A 148 28.45 23.97 -0.58
N PHE A 149 28.06 23.11 0.35
CA PHE A 149 28.10 23.31 1.81
C PHE A 149 29.00 22.28 2.49
#